data_c6cb3cab5544124cc7622e134e04a6e2
#
_entry.id   c6cb3cab5544124cc7622e134e04a6e2
#
_cell.length_a   1.000
_cell.length_b   1.000
_cell.length_c   1.000
_cell.angle_alpha   90.00
_cell.angle_beta   90.00
_cell.angle_gamma   90.00
#
_symmetry.space_group_name_H-M   'P 1'
#
loop_
_entity.id
_entity.type
_entity.pdbx_description
1 polymer ?
#
loop_
_entity_poly.entity_id
_entity_poly.type
_entity_poly.pdbx_seq_one_letter_code
_entity_poly.pdbx_strand_id
1 'polypeptide(L)'
;MTITRRQTLIMAVGAAVATALPFGAFASVEDHITEFTGGAELGNEGLTLTAPTIAENGNTVPIEVDAPGAVSIMVLATGNPTPAAGTFNFGKLAGSQMASTRIRLAQTQDVMAIAKMSDGSFVQATQEVKVTIGG
;
A
#
# COMPACT_ATOMS: atom_id res chain seq x y z
N MET A 1 35.48 -7.07 31.75
CA MET A 1 34.44 -8.13 31.82
C MET A 1 34.70 -9.14 30.73
N THR A 2 34.85 -10.39 31.08
CA THR A 2 35.15 -11.45 30.11
C THR A 2 33.85 -12.11 29.66
N ILE A 3 33.62 -12.14 28.36
CA ILE A 3 32.48 -12.86 27.79
C ILE A 3 32.83 -14.36 27.77
N THR A 4 32.00 -15.17 28.35
CA THR A 4 32.24 -16.64 28.35
C THR A 4 31.89 -17.21 26.96
N ARG A 5 32.51 -18.34 26.62
CA ARG A 5 32.19 -19.04 25.35
C ARG A 5 30.70 -19.36 25.21
N ARG A 6 30.07 -19.66 26.33
CA ARG A 6 28.63 -19.94 26.36
C ARG A 6 27.80 -18.69 25.99
N GLN A 7 28.20 -17.55 26.51
CA GLN A 7 27.51 -16.28 26.19
C GLN A 7 27.68 -15.91 24.71
N THR A 8 28.86 -16.13 24.16
CA THR A 8 29.11 -15.87 22.73
C THR A 8 28.25 -16.77 21.84
N LEU A 9 28.11 -18.07 22.21
CA LEU A 9 27.26 -18.98 21.45
C LEU A 9 25.79 -18.59 21.49
N ILE A 10 25.29 -18.16 22.64
CA ILE A 10 23.90 -17.71 22.78
C ILE A 10 23.66 -16.47 21.91
N MET A 11 24.57 -15.51 21.91
CA MET A 11 24.49 -14.31 21.09
C MET A 11 24.52 -14.63 19.60
N ALA A 12 25.39 -15.56 19.19
CA ALA A 12 25.48 -15.99 17.79
C ALA A 12 24.19 -16.67 17.30
N VAL A 13 23.57 -17.51 18.13
CA VAL A 13 22.30 -18.16 17.81
C VAL A 13 21.18 -17.11 17.66
N GLY A 14 21.10 -16.13 18.55
CA GLY A 14 20.15 -15.06 18.48
C GLY A 14 20.30 -14.23 17.20
N ALA A 15 21.51 -13.88 16.82
CA ALA A 15 21.80 -13.18 15.59
C ALA A 15 21.42 -13.99 14.34
N ALA A 16 21.73 -15.32 14.35
CA ALA A 16 21.39 -16.19 13.23
C ALA A 16 19.87 -16.32 13.05
N VAL A 17 19.11 -16.40 14.14
CA VAL A 17 17.64 -16.44 14.07
C VAL A 17 17.09 -15.14 13.47
N ALA A 18 17.62 -13.99 13.86
CA ALA A 18 17.19 -12.70 13.31
C ALA A 18 17.45 -12.60 11.82
N THR A 19 18.58 -13.11 11.33
CA THR A 19 18.93 -13.07 9.90
C THR A 19 18.23 -14.16 9.08
N ALA A 20 17.75 -15.21 9.70
CA ALA A 20 17.08 -16.31 9.02
C ALA A 20 15.60 -16.05 8.71
N LEU A 21 15.02 -14.94 9.19
CA LEU A 21 13.64 -14.62 8.94
C LEU A 21 13.47 -14.11 7.49
N PRO A 22 12.71 -14.82 6.63
CA PRO A 22 12.60 -14.46 5.22
C PRO A 22 11.65 -13.29 4.96
N PHE A 23 11.08 -12.70 5.99
CA PHE A 23 10.01 -11.70 5.89
C PHE A 23 10.47 -10.34 5.37
N GLY A 24 11.77 -10.10 5.32
CA GLY A 24 12.31 -8.87 4.74
C GLY A 24 12.25 -8.81 3.21
N ALA A 25 11.90 -9.93 2.54
CA ALA A 25 11.84 -9.99 1.09
C ALA A 25 10.61 -9.30 0.49
N PHE A 26 9.52 -9.14 1.26
CA PHE A 26 8.27 -8.57 0.79
C PHE A 26 7.84 -7.43 1.71
N ALA A 27 7.67 -6.25 1.13
CA ALA A 27 7.10 -5.11 1.85
C ALA A 27 5.61 -5.38 2.10
N SER A 28 5.18 -5.23 3.34
CA SER A 28 3.78 -5.35 3.71
C SER A 28 2.99 -4.09 3.32
N VAL A 29 1.67 -4.17 3.45
CA VAL A 29 0.80 -3.00 3.24
C VAL A 29 1.22 -1.85 4.16
N GLU A 30 1.46 -2.16 5.43
CA GLU A 30 1.88 -1.16 6.43
C GLU A 30 3.23 -0.52 6.09
N ASP A 31 4.15 -1.29 5.53
CA ASP A 31 5.45 -0.77 5.10
C ASP A 31 5.29 0.24 3.97
N HIS A 32 4.43 -0.06 2.99
CA HIS A 32 4.14 0.88 1.90
C HIS A 32 3.47 2.13 2.40
N ILE A 33 2.53 2.02 3.33
CA ILE A 33 1.85 3.16 3.93
C ILE A 33 2.86 4.03 4.70
N THR A 34 3.68 3.43 5.53
CA THR A 34 4.68 4.15 6.32
C THR A 34 5.70 4.85 5.44
N GLU A 35 6.18 4.19 4.39
CA GLU A 35 7.12 4.78 3.43
C GLU A 35 6.50 5.99 2.72
N PHE A 36 5.24 5.89 2.32
CA PHE A 36 4.55 6.96 1.61
C PHE A 36 4.20 8.14 2.53
N THR A 37 3.77 7.86 3.76
CA THR A 37 3.26 8.87 4.70
C THR A 37 4.29 9.36 5.70
N GLY A 38 5.39 8.64 5.88
CA GLY A 38 6.37 8.93 6.93
C GLY A 38 5.83 8.66 8.33
N GLY A 39 4.76 7.87 8.46
CA GLY A 39 4.13 7.57 9.74
C GLY A 39 3.06 8.57 10.18
N ALA A 40 2.67 9.49 9.29
CA ALA A 40 1.63 10.47 9.58
C ALA A 40 0.25 9.82 9.72
N GLU A 41 -0.64 10.46 10.47
CA GLU A 41 -2.02 10.02 10.58
C GLU A 41 -2.76 10.21 9.26
N LEU A 42 -3.71 9.30 9.00
CA LEU A 42 -4.52 9.30 7.80
C LEU A 42 -5.92 9.82 8.10
N GLY A 43 -6.32 10.88 7.39
CA GLY A 43 -7.70 11.35 7.41
C GLY A 43 -8.57 10.50 6.48
N ASN A 44 -9.87 10.67 6.55
CA ASN A 44 -10.85 9.90 5.77
C ASN A 44 -11.65 10.75 4.78
N GLU A 45 -11.33 12.03 4.67
CA GLU A 45 -12.06 12.96 3.81
C GLU A 45 -11.13 13.60 2.78
N GLY A 46 -11.65 13.87 1.59
CA GLY A 46 -10.92 14.55 0.52
C GLY A 46 -10.38 13.63 -0.56
N LEU A 47 -10.53 12.31 -0.41
CA LEU A 47 -10.16 11.33 -1.42
C LEU A 47 -11.36 10.44 -1.72
N THR A 48 -11.69 10.34 -2.99
CA THR A 48 -12.72 9.42 -3.47
C THR A 48 -12.08 8.29 -4.25
N LEU A 49 -12.35 7.07 -3.83
CA LEU A 49 -11.95 5.86 -4.54
C LEU A 49 -13.20 5.20 -5.11
N THR A 50 -13.23 5.05 -6.42
CA THR A 50 -14.32 4.36 -7.11
C THR A 50 -13.80 3.04 -7.65
N ALA A 51 -14.42 1.95 -7.20
CA ALA A 51 -14.11 0.59 -7.64
C ALA A 51 -15.42 -0.22 -7.68
N PRO A 52 -15.51 -1.24 -8.55
CA PRO A 52 -16.71 -2.08 -8.57
C PRO A 52 -16.80 -2.89 -7.27
N THR A 53 -18.02 -3.09 -6.79
CA THR A 53 -18.25 -3.98 -5.63
C THR A 53 -18.00 -5.43 -5.97
N ILE A 54 -18.22 -5.79 -7.23
CA ILE A 54 -17.97 -7.14 -7.74
C ILE A 54 -17.20 -7.03 -9.05
N ALA A 55 -16.04 -7.66 -9.10
CA ALA A 55 -15.23 -7.80 -10.29
C ALA A 55 -15.33 -9.24 -10.79
N GLU A 56 -15.92 -9.44 -11.96
CA GLU A 56 -16.05 -10.77 -12.56
C GLU A 56 -14.69 -11.33 -12.97
N ASN A 57 -13.78 -10.45 -13.41
CA ASN A 57 -12.44 -10.81 -13.84
C ASN A 57 -11.40 -9.96 -13.12
N GLY A 58 -10.66 -10.57 -12.19
CA GLY A 58 -9.61 -9.91 -11.42
C GLY A 58 -8.38 -9.51 -12.22
N ASN A 59 -8.22 -9.97 -13.46
CA ASN A 59 -7.09 -9.56 -14.32
C ASN A 59 -7.14 -8.09 -14.71
N THR A 60 -8.32 -7.50 -14.73
CA THR A 60 -8.50 -6.12 -15.19
C THR A 60 -9.68 -5.48 -14.46
N VAL A 61 -9.39 -4.86 -13.34
CA VAL A 61 -10.40 -4.22 -12.50
C VAL A 61 -10.25 -2.71 -12.63
N PRO A 62 -11.27 -2.01 -13.16
CA PRO A 62 -11.19 -0.56 -13.30
C PRO A 62 -11.31 0.12 -11.93
N ILE A 63 -10.45 1.10 -11.71
CA ILE A 63 -10.51 1.95 -10.51
C ILE A 63 -10.34 3.41 -10.91
N GLU A 64 -10.89 4.28 -10.11
CA GLU A 64 -10.74 5.73 -10.27
C GLU A 64 -10.43 6.35 -8.91
N VAL A 65 -9.49 7.26 -8.87
CA VAL A 65 -9.16 8.02 -7.67
C VAL A 65 -9.28 9.51 -7.98
N ASP A 66 -9.82 10.26 -7.03
CA ASP A 66 -10.01 11.70 -7.16
C ASP A 66 -9.75 12.34 -5.79
N ALA A 67 -8.77 13.24 -5.74
CA ALA A 67 -8.42 13.95 -4.52
C ALA A 67 -8.03 15.38 -4.87
N PRO A 68 -8.99 16.32 -4.92
CA PRO A 68 -8.68 17.72 -5.22
C PRO A 68 -7.64 18.27 -4.23
N GLY A 69 -6.57 18.86 -4.76
CA GLY A 69 -5.47 19.36 -3.96
C GLY A 69 -4.38 18.35 -3.63
N ALA A 70 -4.46 17.13 -4.16
CA ALA A 70 -3.43 16.12 -3.94
C ALA A 70 -2.18 16.37 -4.78
N VAL A 71 -1.04 16.02 -4.23
CA VAL A 71 0.26 16.00 -4.94
C VAL A 71 0.50 14.63 -5.54
N SER A 72 0.13 13.57 -4.82
CA SER A 72 0.22 12.20 -5.32
C SER A 72 -0.82 11.32 -4.63
N ILE A 73 -1.17 10.23 -5.31
CA ILE A 73 -2.11 9.23 -4.80
C ILE A 73 -1.49 7.84 -5.02
N MET A 74 -1.32 7.08 -3.94
CA MET A 74 -0.84 5.71 -4.00
C MET A 74 -2.03 4.75 -3.91
N VAL A 75 -2.03 3.71 -4.73
CA VAL A 75 -3.05 2.67 -4.71
C VAL A 75 -2.45 1.35 -4.28
N LEU A 76 -3.09 0.72 -3.32
CA LEU A 76 -2.68 -0.58 -2.78
C LEU A 76 -3.80 -1.61 -2.96
N ALA A 77 -3.42 -2.79 -3.44
CA ALA A 77 -4.26 -3.99 -3.46
C ALA A 77 -3.84 -4.84 -2.27
N THR A 78 -4.55 -4.69 -1.15
CA THR A 78 -4.08 -5.19 0.15
C THR A 78 -3.99 -6.71 0.26
N GLY A 79 -4.71 -7.44 -0.58
CA GLY A 79 -4.69 -8.90 -0.61
C GLY A 79 -3.80 -9.51 -1.68
N ASN A 80 -3.14 -8.69 -2.49
CA ASN A 80 -2.21 -9.20 -3.50
C ASN A 80 -0.86 -9.56 -2.88
N PRO A 81 -0.13 -10.53 -3.47
CA PRO A 81 1.25 -10.82 -3.04
C PRO A 81 2.17 -9.60 -3.11
N THR A 82 1.95 -8.75 -4.10
CA THR A 82 2.63 -7.45 -4.22
C THR A 82 1.56 -6.36 -4.09
N PRO A 83 1.41 -5.76 -2.90
CA PRO A 83 0.30 -4.82 -2.66
C PRO A 83 0.38 -3.51 -3.43
N ALA A 84 1.58 -3.01 -3.73
CA ALA A 84 1.74 -1.74 -4.42
C ALA A 84 1.26 -1.84 -5.86
N ALA A 85 0.08 -1.32 -6.16
CA ALA A 85 -0.47 -1.32 -7.51
C ALA A 85 0.08 -0.17 -8.36
N GLY A 86 0.23 1.01 -7.78
CA GLY A 86 0.80 2.15 -8.48
C GLY A 86 0.66 3.45 -7.70
N THR A 87 1.36 4.47 -8.17
CA THR A 87 1.31 5.81 -7.60
C THR A 87 1.16 6.82 -8.73
N PHE A 88 0.20 7.73 -8.58
CA PHE A 88 -0.02 8.83 -9.50
C PHE A 88 0.56 10.11 -8.92
N ASN A 89 1.44 10.76 -9.65
CA ASN A 89 2.01 12.04 -9.26
C ASN A 89 1.46 13.13 -10.15
N PHE A 90 0.94 14.18 -9.54
CA PHE A 90 0.31 15.29 -10.26
C PHE A 90 1.25 16.48 -10.32
N GLY A 91 1.47 16.99 -11.53
CA GLY A 91 2.25 18.20 -11.74
C GLY A 91 1.48 19.46 -11.36
N LYS A 92 2.21 20.57 -11.27
CA LYS A 92 1.61 21.87 -10.91
C LYS A 92 0.56 22.34 -11.91
N LEU A 93 0.67 21.89 -13.17
CA LEU A 93 -0.25 22.28 -14.24
C LEU A 93 -1.40 21.29 -14.46
N ALA A 94 -1.52 20.28 -13.60
CA ALA A 94 -2.61 19.33 -13.69
C ALA A 94 -3.95 20.05 -13.44
N GLY A 95 -4.88 19.94 -14.37
CA GLY A 95 -6.19 20.57 -14.26
C GLY A 95 -7.09 19.96 -13.19
N SER A 96 -6.81 18.71 -12.85
CA SER A 96 -7.48 17.98 -11.76
C SER A 96 -6.53 16.93 -11.18
N GLN A 97 -6.81 16.48 -9.98
CA GLN A 97 -6.05 15.43 -9.32
C GLN A 97 -6.88 14.14 -9.33
N MET A 98 -7.20 13.69 -10.53
CA MET A 98 -7.99 12.49 -10.77
C MET A 98 -7.24 11.57 -11.72
N ALA A 99 -7.32 10.27 -11.49
CA ALA A 99 -6.71 9.26 -12.35
C ALA A 99 -7.58 8.02 -12.40
N SER A 100 -7.64 7.40 -13.56
CA SER A 100 -8.33 6.14 -13.78
C SER A 100 -7.34 5.14 -14.34
N THR A 101 -7.42 3.90 -13.86
CA THR A 101 -6.58 2.83 -14.36
C THR A 101 -7.28 1.49 -14.14
N ARG A 102 -6.60 0.42 -14.53
CA ARG A 102 -7.03 -0.94 -14.27
C ARG A 102 -5.93 -1.66 -13.51
N ILE A 103 -6.33 -2.41 -12.51
CA ILE A 103 -5.39 -3.16 -11.68
C ILE A 103 -5.77 -4.64 -11.66
N ARG A 104 -4.80 -5.46 -11.26
CA ARG A 104 -5.02 -6.88 -11.07
C ARG A 104 -5.33 -7.16 -9.60
N LEU A 105 -6.37 -7.94 -9.37
CA LEU A 105 -6.74 -8.41 -8.03
C LEU A 105 -6.71 -9.94 -8.04
N ALA A 106 -5.81 -10.50 -7.23
CA ALA A 106 -5.63 -11.96 -7.16
C ALA A 106 -6.82 -12.67 -6.52
N GLN A 107 -7.55 -11.96 -5.66
CA GLN A 107 -8.69 -12.50 -4.91
C GLN A 107 -9.54 -11.35 -4.38
N THR A 108 -10.69 -11.69 -3.79
CA THR A 108 -11.51 -10.72 -3.05
C THR A 108 -10.66 -10.05 -1.98
N GLN A 109 -10.70 -8.71 -1.94
CA GLN A 109 -9.84 -7.93 -1.06
C GLN A 109 -10.30 -6.49 -0.96
N ASP A 110 -9.66 -5.74 -0.07
CA ASP A 110 -9.81 -4.29 -0.01
C ASP A 110 -8.79 -3.63 -0.93
N VAL A 111 -9.26 -2.69 -1.73
CA VAL A 111 -8.41 -1.76 -2.48
C VAL A 111 -8.34 -0.48 -1.65
N MET A 112 -7.14 0.03 -1.43
CA MET A 112 -6.89 1.20 -0.61
C MET A 112 -6.19 2.26 -1.44
N ALA A 113 -6.61 3.50 -1.30
CA ALA A 113 -5.92 4.64 -1.88
C ALA A 113 -5.51 5.61 -0.78
N ILE A 114 -4.33 6.18 -0.90
CA ILE A 114 -3.80 7.16 0.03
C ILE A 114 -3.32 8.36 -0.77
N ALA A 115 -3.83 9.54 -0.47
CA ALA A 115 -3.45 10.77 -1.13
C ALA A 115 -2.57 11.62 -0.22
N LYS A 116 -1.48 12.13 -0.79
CA LYS A 116 -0.66 13.16 -0.18
C LYS A 116 -1.19 14.51 -0.65
N MET A 117 -1.68 15.30 0.27
CA MET A 117 -2.25 16.61 -0.04
C MET A 117 -1.16 17.69 -0.12
N SER A 118 -1.47 18.80 -0.78
CA SER A 118 -0.52 19.90 -0.95
C SER A 118 -0.12 20.57 0.36
N ASP A 119 -0.94 20.46 1.41
CA ASP A 119 -0.63 20.98 2.75
C ASP A 119 0.23 20.03 3.59
N GLY A 120 0.61 18.88 3.03
CA GLY A 120 1.40 17.86 3.72
C GLY A 120 0.58 16.84 4.49
N SER A 121 -0.74 16.96 4.52
CA SER A 121 -1.60 15.96 5.15
C SER A 121 -1.80 14.75 4.24
N PHE A 122 -2.28 13.65 4.83
CA PHE A 122 -2.57 12.40 4.12
C PHE A 122 -4.00 11.98 4.41
N VAL A 123 -4.69 11.49 3.39
CA VAL A 123 -6.04 10.98 3.49
C VAL A 123 -6.14 9.62 2.81
N GLN A 124 -7.06 8.79 3.26
CA GLN A 124 -7.26 7.45 2.72
C GLN A 124 -8.70 7.18 2.35
N ALA A 125 -8.88 6.25 1.44
CA ALA A 125 -10.18 5.66 1.10
C ALA A 125 -9.98 4.18 0.81
N THR A 126 -10.94 3.36 1.20
CA THR A 126 -10.89 1.91 1.04
C THR A 126 -12.20 1.41 0.46
N GLN A 127 -12.13 0.46 -0.47
CA GLN A 127 -13.29 -0.18 -1.07
C GLN A 127 -13.04 -1.68 -1.16
N GLU A 128 -13.94 -2.47 -0.59
CA GLU A 128 -13.90 -3.93 -0.78
C GLU A 128 -14.37 -4.27 -2.19
N VAL A 129 -13.63 -5.13 -2.86
CA VAL A 129 -13.97 -5.66 -4.19
C VAL A 129 -14.04 -7.17 -4.10
N LYS A 130 -15.22 -7.73 -4.41
CA LYS A 130 -15.40 -9.18 -4.51
C LYS A 130 -14.95 -9.62 -5.89
N VAL A 131 -14.04 -10.57 -5.95
CA VAL A 131 -13.46 -11.07 -7.19
C VAL A 131 -13.97 -12.49 -7.44
N THR A 132 -14.66 -12.68 -8.55
CA THR A 132 -15.21 -13.99 -8.94
C THR A 132 -14.12 -14.89 -9.50
N ILE A 133 -13.33 -14.37 -10.44
CA ILE A 133 -12.17 -15.07 -11.02
C ILE A 133 -10.93 -14.22 -10.75
N GLY A 134 -10.01 -14.77 -9.98
CA GLY A 134 -8.79 -14.08 -9.62
C GLY A 134 -7.85 -13.82 -10.80
N GLY A 135 -7.16 -12.72 -10.70
CA GLY A 135 -6.14 -12.34 -11.67
C GLY A 135 -4.74 -12.87 -11.35
#